data_405c565b1db46a7588a217b4920fce6b
#
_entry.id   405c565b1db46a7588a217b4920fce6b
#
_cell.length_a   1.000
_cell.length_b   1.000
_cell.length_c   1.000
_cell.angle_alpha   90.00
_cell.angle_beta   90.00
_cell.angle_gamma   90.00
#
_symmetry.space_group_name_H-M   'P 1'
#
loop_
_entity.id
_entity.type
_entity.pdbx_description
1 polymer ?
#
loop_
_entity_poly.entity_id
_entity_poly.type
_entity_poly.pdbx_seq_one_letter_code
_entity_poly.pdbx_strand_id
1 'polypeptide(L)'
;MRIRTLTGAVAAVLVLSGPVVGGQAVAVRTADSAAPPGETRVLTYDTGPAGEFASAVDRGAAVWNDSVDAVELRPVASGEAADIRIVVVDGWPRTVPGGLGSGTVYFGREAVAEGHSTVRIAAHELGHVLGLPDRKPGPCLELMSGASAGPFCRSAQPNAAERAEVEEKFERAPTGLFM
;
A
#
# COMPACT_ATOMS: atom_id res chain seq x y z
N MET A 1 -56.67 -46.81 32.56
CA MET A 1 -58.16 -46.82 32.66
C MET A 1 -58.67 -45.60 31.91
N ARG A 2 -59.56 -45.84 30.95
CA ARG A 2 -60.38 -44.93 30.14
C ARG A 2 -59.72 -44.43 28.81
N ILE A 3 -60.05 -45.16 27.80
CA ILE A 3 -60.35 -45.01 26.38
C ILE A 3 -61.39 -43.88 26.18
N ARG A 4 -61.24 -43.07 25.14
CA ARG A 4 -62.35 -42.57 24.32
C ARG A 4 -61.84 -42.04 22.99
N THR A 5 -62.19 -42.78 22.04
CA THR A 5 -62.43 -42.71 20.61
C THR A 5 -63.31 -41.53 20.14
N LEU A 6 -63.19 -41.33 18.82
CA LEU A 6 -64.17 -40.89 17.79
C LEU A 6 -63.97 -39.40 17.34
N THR A 7 -64.08 -38.98 16.11
CA THR A 7 -64.57 -39.42 14.82
C THR A 7 -64.27 -38.25 13.89
N GLY A 8 -63.72 -38.30 12.82
CA GLY A 8 -64.11 -38.41 11.46
C GLY A 8 -64.89 -37.20 10.90
N ALA A 9 -64.27 -36.42 10.01
CA ALA A 9 -64.98 -35.64 8.97
C ALA A 9 -64.09 -35.51 7.73
N VAL A 10 -64.54 -36.10 6.67
CA VAL A 10 -64.07 -35.96 5.30
C VAL A 10 -64.64 -34.68 4.75
N ALA A 11 -63.83 -33.76 4.26
CA ALA A 11 -64.30 -32.64 3.48
C ALA A 11 -63.50 -32.54 2.16
N ALA A 12 -64.23 -32.51 1.10
CA ALA A 12 -63.82 -32.57 -0.30
C ALA A 12 -62.93 -31.42 -0.73
N VAL A 13 -61.87 -31.78 -1.47
CA VAL A 13 -60.97 -30.83 -2.10
C VAL A 13 -61.53 -30.39 -3.45
N LEU A 14 -61.82 -29.13 -3.59
CA LEU A 14 -62.05 -28.46 -4.87
C LEU A 14 -60.68 -27.95 -5.39
N VAL A 15 -60.22 -28.56 -6.45
CA VAL A 15 -59.03 -28.11 -7.18
C VAL A 15 -59.46 -26.98 -8.14
N LEU A 16 -59.05 -25.79 -7.81
CA LEU A 16 -59.13 -24.64 -8.73
C LEU A 16 -57.72 -24.44 -9.33
N SER A 17 -57.60 -24.88 -10.61
CA SER A 17 -56.42 -24.63 -11.44
C SER A 17 -56.41 -23.17 -11.88
N GLY A 18 -55.59 -22.29 -11.25
CA GLY A 18 -55.31 -20.96 -11.71
C GLY A 18 -53.94 -20.91 -12.42
N PRO A 19 -53.75 -20.10 -13.47
CA PRO A 19 -52.46 -20.02 -14.15
C PRO A 19 -51.43 -19.35 -13.26
N VAL A 20 -50.33 -20.06 -13.00
CA VAL A 20 -49.14 -19.49 -12.34
C VAL A 20 -48.46 -18.60 -13.36
N VAL A 21 -48.64 -17.28 -13.24
CA VAL A 21 -47.79 -16.31 -13.89
C VAL A 21 -46.44 -16.37 -13.17
N GLY A 22 -45.45 -16.96 -13.83
CA GLY A 22 -44.08 -17.03 -13.34
C GLY A 22 -43.47 -15.63 -13.26
N GLY A 23 -43.53 -15.01 -12.08
CA GLY A 23 -42.72 -13.85 -11.75
C GLY A 23 -41.29 -14.30 -11.58
N GLN A 24 -40.45 -14.02 -12.58
CA GLN A 24 -39.01 -14.16 -12.41
C GLN A 24 -38.55 -13.09 -11.42
N ALA A 25 -38.21 -13.51 -10.22
CA ALA A 25 -37.48 -12.67 -9.29
C ALA A 25 -36.11 -12.38 -9.90
N VAL A 26 -35.95 -11.16 -10.43
CA VAL A 26 -34.63 -10.64 -10.80
C VAL A 26 -33.88 -10.49 -9.49
N ALA A 27 -33.00 -11.43 -9.18
CA ALA A 27 -32.05 -11.29 -8.14
C ALA A 27 -31.14 -10.11 -8.50
N VAL A 28 -31.37 -8.96 -7.91
CA VAL A 28 -30.42 -7.86 -7.90
C VAL A 28 -29.19 -8.39 -7.18
N ARG A 29 -28.22 -8.83 -7.95
CA ARG A 29 -26.87 -9.06 -7.41
C ARG A 29 -26.33 -7.69 -7.07
N THR A 30 -26.39 -7.32 -5.81
CA THR A 30 -25.50 -6.32 -5.26
C THR A 30 -24.09 -6.91 -5.37
N ALA A 31 -23.42 -6.53 -6.46
CA ALA A 31 -22.01 -6.80 -6.62
C ALA A 31 -21.25 -5.82 -5.70
N ASP A 32 -21.28 -6.09 -4.40
CA ASP A 32 -20.26 -5.62 -3.47
C ASP A 32 -19.22 -6.75 -3.37
N SER A 33 -18.60 -7.01 -4.54
CA SER A 33 -17.38 -7.81 -4.60
C SER A 33 -16.24 -6.82 -4.47
N ALA A 34 -15.97 -6.38 -3.23
CA ALA A 34 -14.63 -5.93 -2.91
C ALA A 34 -13.70 -7.09 -3.32
N ALA A 35 -12.81 -6.85 -4.28
CA ALA A 35 -11.74 -7.80 -4.56
C ALA A 35 -11.06 -8.12 -3.23
N PRO A 36 -10.63 -9.38 -2.98
CA PRO A 36 -9.86 -9.70 -1.79
C PRO A 36 -8.68 -8.71 -1.72
N PRO A 37 -8.31 -8.20 -0.51
CA PRO A 37 -7.16 -7.34 -0.36
C PRO A 37 -5.98 -7.97 -1.10
N GLY A 38 -5.30 -7.23 -1.96
CA GLY A 38 -4.12 -7.69 -2.66
C GLY A 38 -3.09 -8.20 -1.64
N GLU A 39 -2.34 -9.24 -1.98
CA GLU A 39 -1.26 -9.74 -1.13
C GLU A 39 -0.23 -8.62 -0.93
N THR A 40 0.09 -8.28 0.34
CA THR A 40 1.10 -7.27 0.69
C THR A 40 2.45 -7.66 0.06
N ARG A 41 3.01 -6.79 -0.76
CA ARG A 41 4.28 -7.04 -1.41
C ARG A 41 5.43 -6.68 -0.49
N VAL A 42 6.26 -7.66 -0.14
CA VAL A 42 7.47 -7.42 0.65
C VAL A 42 8.60 -6.97 -0.27
N LEU A 43 9.18 -5.82 0.02
CA LEU A 43 10.38 -5.27 -0.61
C LEU A 43 11.50 -5.22 0.41
N THR A 44 12.69 -5.62 0.00
CA THR A 44 13.86 -5.66 0.86
C THR A 44 14.78 -4.48 0.60
N TYR A 45 15.45 -3.97 1.66
CA TYR A 45 16.43 -2.90 1.51
C TYR A 45 17.71 -3.18 2.30
N ASP A 46 18.86 -2.83 1.70
CA ASP A 46 20.19 -2.92 2.32
C ASP A 46 20.68 -1.55 2.76
N THR A 47 20.85 -1.37 4.09
CA THR A 47 21.39 -0.15 4.70
C THR A 47 22.88 -0.25 5.04
N GLY A 48 23.55 -1.36 4.73
CA GLY A 48 24.97 -1.51 5.03
C GLY A 48 25.81 -0.36 4.47
N PRO A 49 25.67 -0.01 3.19
CA PRO A 49 26.37 1.14 2.61
C PRO A 49 25.81 2.51 3.00
N ALA A 50 24.69 2.58 3.77
CA ALA A 50 24.09 3.82 4.23
C ALA A 50 24.83 4.44 5.42
N GLY A 51 25.70 3.68 6.12
CA GLY A 51 26.56 4.17 7.18
C GLY A 51 25.78 4.93 8.27
N GLU A 52 26.15 6.19 8.51
CA GLU A 52 25.55 7.07 9.52
C GLU A 52 24.05 7.34 9.31
N PHE A 53 23.51 7.10 8.12
CA PHE A 53 22.10 7.33 7.80
C PHE A 53 21.21 6.08 7.88
N ALA A 54 21.77 4.91 8.20
CA ALA A 54 21.00 3.65 8.28
C ALA A 54 19.74 3.80 9.13
N SER A 55 19.86 4.36 10.36
CA SER A 55 18.69 4.59 11.24
C SER A 55 17.67 5.59 10.67
N ALA A 56 18.09 6.53 9.84
CA ALA A 56 17.16 7.44 9.18
C ALA A 56 16.38 6.72 8.07
N VAL A 57 17.06 5.80 7.35
CA VAL A 57 16.41 4.96 6.33
C VAL A 57 15.41 4.01 6.96
N ASP A 58 15.77 3.33 8.08
CA ASP A 58 14.84 2.45 8.81
C ASP A 58 13.57 3.20 9.25
N ARG A 59 13.74 4.44 9.75
CA ARG A 59 12.58 5.29 10.10
C ARG A 59 11.78 5.74 8.87
N GLY A 60 12.43 6.01 7.75
CA GLY A 60 11.75 6.32 6.48
C GLY A 60 10.94 5.14 5.95
N ALA A 61 11.48 3.92 6.06
CA ALA A 61 10.78 2.69 5.74
C ALA A 61 9.57 2.45 6.66
N ALA A 62 9.76 2.65 7.98
CA ALA A 62 8.67 2.55 8.95
C ALA A 62 7.53 3.54 8.65
N VAL A 63 7.83 4.76 8.21
CA VAL A 63 6.81 5.74 7.79
C VAL A 63 5.93 5.18 6.67
N TRP A 64 6.51 4.51 5.68
CA TRP A 64 5.74 3.89 4.60
C TRP A 64 4.96 2.67 5.09
N ASN A 65 5.57 1.79 5.88
CA ASN A 65 4.90 0.61 6.46
C ASN A 65 3.69 0.98 7.33
N ASP A 66 3.76 2.13 8.02
CA ASP A 66 2.65 2.65 8.82
C ASP A 66 1.58 3.37 7.97
N SER A 67 1.85 3.62 6.69
CA SER A 67 1.03 4.48 5.83
C SER A 67 0.26 3.75 4.74
N VAL A 68 0.71 2.57 4.31
CA VAL A 68 0.15 1.78 3.20
C VAL A 68 0.13 0.29 3.54
N ASP A 69 -0.83 -0.45 2.98
CA ASP A 69 -1.02 -1.88 3.23
C ASP A 69 -0.51 -2.76 2.06
N ALA A 70 -0.45 -2.21 0.85
CA ALA A 70 -0.08 -2.97 -0.36
C ALA A 70 1.41 -3.32 -0.44
N VAL A 71 2.28 -2.67 0.36
CA VAL A 71 3.73 -2.91 0.37
C VAL A 71 4.29 -2.84 1.78
N GLU A 72 5.28 -3.72 2.06
CA GLU A 72 6.04 -3.72 3.30
C GLU A 72 7.54 -3.66 2.99
N LEU A 73 8.24 -2.70 3.58
CA LEU A 73 9.68 -2.52 3.47
C LEU A 73 10.39 -3.24 4.62
N ARG A 74 11.30 -4.17 4.33
CA ARG A 74 12.06 -4.94 5.33
C ARG A 74 13.57 -4.82 5.13
N PRO A 75 14.35 -4.60 6.20
CA PRO A 75 15.80 -4.63 6.08
C PRO A 75 16.31 -6.05 5.83
N VAL A 76 17.42 -6.17 5.08
CA VAL A 76 18.22 -7.39 4.97
C VAL A 76 19.56 -7.22 5.70
N ALA A 77 20.28 -8.32 5.92
CA ALA A 77 21.64 -8.23 6.43
C ALA A 77 22.55 -7.51 5.42
N SER A 78 23.53 -6.77 5.93
CA SER A 78 24.45 -6.00 5.08
C SER A 78 25.17 -6.91 4.08
N GLY A 79 25.09 -6.52 2.80
CA GLY A 79 25.71 -7.26 1.70
C GLY A 79 24.85 -8.38 1.12
N GLU A 80 23.68 -8.64 1.66
CA GLU A 80 22.71 -9.54 1.01
C GLU A 80 22.05 -8.86 -0.19
N ALA A 81 21.52 -9.67 -1.10
CA ALA A 81 20.74 -9.17 -2.23
C ALA A 81 19.46 -8.51 -1.72
N ALA A 82 19.20 -7.29 -2.16
CA ALA A 82 18.03 -6.50 -1.80
C ALA A 82 17.41 -5.86 -3.04
N ASP A 83 16.11 -5.61 -2.99
CA ASP A 83 15.39 -4.88 -4.04
C ASP A 83 15.86 -3.42 -4.10
N ILE A 84 16.18 -2.86 -2.93
CA ILE A 84 16.57 -1.45 -2.76
C ILE A 84 17.94 -1.36 -2.12
N ARG A 85 18.87 -0.73 -2.82
CA ARG A 85 20.20 -0.45 -2.29
C ARG A 85 20.31 1.00 -1.85
N ILE A 86 20.82 1.25 -0.64
CA ILE A 86 21.02 2.61 -0.13
C ILE A 86 22.51 2.89 -0.09
N VAL A 87 22.94 3.98 -0.73
CA VAL A 87 24.36 4.38 -0.82
C VAL A 87 24.49 5.84 -0.41
N VAL A 88 25.46 6.15 0.46
CA VAL A 88 25.75 7.54 0.84
C VAL A 88 26.64 8.22 -0.21
N VAL A 89 26.31 9.46 -0.53
CA VAL A 89 27.07 10.31 -1.45
C VAL A 89 27.22 11.72 -0.89
N ASP A 90 28.21 12.46 -1.37
CA ASP A 90 28.44 13.84 -0.89
C ASP A 90 27.45 14.86 -1.49
N GLY A 91 26.88 14.60 -2.66
CA GLY A 91 25.93 15.48 -3.34
C GLY A 91 24.51 15.44 -2.77
N TRP A 92 23.56 15.92 -3.58
CA TRP A 92 22.12 15.88 -3.26
C TRP A 92 21.57 14.46 -3.29
N PRO A 93 20.52 14.17 -2.47
CA PRO A 93 19.84 12.89 -2.51
C PRO A 93 19.12 12.70 -3.86
N ARG A 94 19.08 11.47 -4.31
CA ARG A 94 18.35 11.05 -5.51
C ARG A 94 18.12 9.57 -5.54
N THR A 95 17.06 9.15 -6.22
CA THR A 95 16.77 7.74 -6.49
C THR A 95 16.94 7.44 -7.97
N VAL A 96 17.54 6.29 -8.27
CA VAL A 96 17.56 5.69 -9.62
C VAL A 96 16.71 4.43 -9.56
N PRO A 97 15.45 4.48 -10.06
CA PRO A 97 14.57 3.32 -10.05
C PRO A 97 15.08 2.22 -10.99
N GLY A 98 14.98 0.96 -10.57
CA GLY A 98 15.18 -0.24 -11.39
C GLY A 98 13.85 -0.83 -11.90
N GLY A 99 12.73 -0.27 -11.42
CA GLY A 99 11.36 -0.69 -11.64
C GLY A 99 10.52 -0.35 -10.41
N LEU A 100 9.22 -0.71 -10.42
CA LEU A 100 8.36 -0.50 -9.26
C LEU A 100 8.84 -1.39 -8.09
N GLY A 101 9.23 -0.78 -6.99
CA GLY A 101 9.70 -1.47 -5.80
C GLY A 101 11.19 -1.83 -5.82
N SER A 102 11.97 -1.40 -6.82
CA SER A 102 13.41 -1.68 -6.87
C SER A 102 14.22 -0.47 -7.30
N GLY A 103 15.51 -0.43 -6.93
CA GLY A 103 16.40 0.64 -7.34
C GLY A 103 17.54 0.93 -6.38
N THR A 104 18.23 2.05 -6.66
CA THR A 104 19.30 2.56 -5.80
C THR A 104 18.94 3.96 -5.31
N VAL A 105 18.92 4.11 -4.00
CA VAL A 105 18.78 5.40 -3.31
C VAL A 105 20.18 5.92 -2.99
N TYR A 106 20.51 7.08 -3.51
CA TYR A 106 21.71 7.82 -3.15
C TYR A 106 21.36 8.83 -2.06
N PHE A 107 21.74 8.53 -0.82
CA PHE A 107 21.48 9.41 0.31
C PHE A 107 22.52 10.54 0.33
N GLY A 108 22.09 11.76 0.06
CA GLY A 108 22.99 12.91 -0.14
C GLY A 108 23.31 13.67 1.14
N ARG A 109 24.60 13.84 1.44
CA ARG A 109 25.08 14.63 2.60
C ARG A 109 24.80 16.13 2.47
N GLU A 110 24.78 16.65 1.25
CA GLU A 110 24.57 18.08 0.99
C GLU A 110 23.24 18.56 1.54
N ALA A 111 22.13 17.85 1.29
CA ALA A 111 20.83 18.21 1.86
C ALA A 111 20.82 18.16 3.40
N VAL A 112 21.56 17.22 4.00
CA VAL A 112 21.70 17.14 5.46
C VAL A 112 22.49 18.32 6.00
N ALA A 113 23.56 18.72 5.33
CA ALA A 113 24.37 19.90 5.69
C ALA A 113 23.57 21.21 5.59
N GLU A 114 22.60 21.27 4.67
CA GLU A 114 21.66 22.39 4.54
C GLU A 114 20.52 22.35 5.57
N GLY A 115 20.47 21.34 6.43
CA GLY A 115 19.52 21.25 7.55
C GLY A 115 18.22 20.51 7.23
N HIS A 116 18.11 19.83 6.11
CA HIS A 116 16.95 19.00 5.80
C HIS A 116 16.87 17.77 6.72
N SER A 117 15.65 17.35 7.04
CA SER A 117 15.39 16.20 7.91
C SER A 117 15.83 14.89 7.23
N THR A 118 16.73 14.15 7.86
CA THR A 118 17.22 12.87 7.36
C THR A 118 16.10 11.83 7.17
N VAL A 119 15.09 11.79 8.06
CA VAL A 119 13.94 10.90 7.94
C VAL A 119 13.06 11.29 6.77
N ARG A 120 12.84 12.61 6.57
CA ARG A 120 12.09 13.10 5.41
C ARG A 120 12.80 12.77 4.10
N ILE A 121 14.13 12.95 4.04
CA ILE A 121 14.95 12.54 2.88
C ILE A 121 14.73 11.06 2.60
N ALA A 122 14.92 10.20 3.61
CA ALA A 122 14.76 8.76 3.45
C ALA A 122 13.35 8.38 2.95
N ALA A 123 12.30 8.89 3.59
CA ALA A 123 10.92 8.60 3.19
C ALA A 123 10.61 9.11 1.78
N HIS A 124 11.12 10.29 1.38
CA HIS A 124 10.97 10.86 0.05
C HIS A 124 11.64 9.97 -1.02
N GLU A 125 12.91 9.61 -0.82
CA GLU A 125 13.64 8.78 -1.76
C GLU A 125 13.05 7.36 -1.88
N LEU A 126 12.58 6.77 -0.77
CA LEU A 126 11.83 5.52 -0.81
C LEU A 126 10.50 5.69 -1.57
N GLY A 127 9.84 6.86 -1.47
CA GLY A 127 8.65 7.18 -2.26
C GLY A 127 8.88 7.06 -3.77
N HIS A 128 10.05 7.47 -4.27
CA HIS A 128 10.43 7.26 -5.67
C HIS A 128 10.56 5.78 -6.03
N VAL A 129 11.11 4.95 -5.14
CA VAL A 129 11.15 3.49 -5.34
C VAL A 129 9.75 2.90 -5.38
N LEU A 130 8.83 3.45 -4.57
CA LEU A 130 7.41 3.09 -4.57
C LEU A 130 6.63 3.67 -5.76
N GLY A 131 7.33 4.33 -6.69
CA GLY A 131 6.79 4.78 -7.96
C GLY A 131 6.22 6.20 -7.95
N LEU A 132 6.40 6.97 -6.88
CA LEU A 132 5.93 8.35 -6.82
C LEU A 132 6.90 9.31 -7.55
N PRO A 133 6.39 10.23 -8.37
CA PRO A 133 7.21 11.30 -8.95
C PRO A 133 7.43 12.45 -7.97
N ASP A 134 8.44 13.27 -8.22
CA ASP A 134 8.56 14.58 -7.57
C ASP A 134 7.32 15.45 -7.82
N ARG A 135 6.92 16.21 -6.79
CA ARG A 135 5.80 17.17 -6.82
C ARG A 135 6.26 18.56 -6.39
N LYS A 136 7.17 19.11 -7.17
CA LYS A 136 7.82 20.41 -6.91
C LYS A 136 7.25 21.53 -7.80
N PRO A 137 7.03 22.74 -7.26
CA PRO A 137 7.11 23.10 -5.84
C PRO A 137 5.88 22.62 -5.07
N GLY A 138 6.02 22.32 -3.76
CA GLY A 138 4.92 21.85 -2.96
C GLY A 138 5.08 22.16 -1.45
N PRO A 139 3.98 22.05 -0.68
CA PRO A 139 3.98 22.34 0.75
C PRO A 139 4.68 21.25 1.58
N CYS A 140 4.98 21.55 2.84
CA CYS A 140 5.60 20.61 3.78
C CYS A 140 4.77 19.34 4.02
N LEU A 141 3.44 19.41 3.91
CA LEU A 141 2.55 18.27 4.09
C LEU A 141 2.49 17.31 2.87
N GLU A 142 3.18 17.67 1.81
CA GLU A 142 3.37 16.82 0.64
C GLU A 142 4.79 16.26 0.67
N LEU A 143 4.92 14.95 0.90
CA LEU A 143 6.24 14.31 1.06
C LEU A 143 7.07 14.48 -0.21
N MET A 144 6.44 14.26 -1.38
CA MET A 144 7.10 14.33 -2.68
C MET A 144 7.40 15.76 -3.18
N SER A 145 7.07 16.80 -2.38
CA SER A 145 7.58 18.15 -2.62
C SER A 145 9.10 18.28 -2.38
N GLY A 146 9.69 17.31 -1.69
CA GLY A 146 11.12 17.19 -1.45
C GLY A 146 11.70 18.43 -0.79
N ALA A 147 12.83 18.90 -1.30
CA ALA A 147 13.55 20.08 -0.80
C ALA A 147 12.78 21.40 -0.99
N SER A 148 11.81 21.47 -1.92
CA SER A 148 11.04 22.70 -2.16
C SER A 148 10.18 23.13 -0.96
N ALA A 149 9.91 22.20 -0.03
CA ALA A 149 9.25 22.49 1.24
C ALA A 149 10.16 23.24 2.25
N GLY A 150 11.45 23.37 1.96
CA GLY A 150 12.46 24.04 2.78
C GLY A 150 13.04 23.17 3.90
N PRO A 151 14.21 23.58 4.44
CA PRO A 151 14.95 22.78 5.44
C PRO A 151 14.25 22.71 6.81
N PHE A 152 13.30 23.61 7.10
CA PHE A 152 12.52 23.56 8.33
C PHE A 152 11.34 22.58 8.30
N CYS A 153 11.03 22.02 7.13
CA CYS A 153 10.00 21.00 7.01
C CYS A 153 10.46 19.69 7.67
N ARG A 154 9.73 19.24 8.70
CA ARG A 154 10.03 18.01 9.45
C ARG A 154 9.03 16.88 9.18
N SER A 155 7.92 17.16 8.47
CA SER A 155 6.96 16.11 8.12
C SER A 155 7.59 15.11 7.17
N ALA A 156 7.63 13.85 7.57
CA ALA A 156 8.07 12.73 6.73
C ALA A 156 6.90 11.84 6.28
N GLN A 157 5.67 12.20 6.69
CA GLN A 157 4.48 11.44 6.38
C GLN A 157 3.98 11.73 4.96
N PRO A 158 3.67 10.70 4.15
CA PRO A 158 2.99 10.89 2.88
C PRO A 158 1.55 11.38 3.13
N ASN A 159 1.06 12.27 2.29
CA ASN A 159 -0.32 12.71 2.34
C ASN A 159 -1.29 11.62 1.81
N ALA A 160 -2.60 11.85 1.91
CA ALA A 160 -3.60 10.86 1.49
C ALA A 160 -3.51 10.49 0.00
N ALA A 161 -3.18 11.46 -0.87
CA ALA A 161 -3.05 11.21 -2.31
C ALA A 161 -1.79 10.39 -2.64
N GLU A 162 -0.67 10.66 -1.96
CA GLU A 162 0.59 9.91 -2.10
C GLU A 162 0.42 8.46 -1.66
N ARG A 163 -0.28 8.23 -0.54
CA ARG A 163 -0.60 6.87 -0.08
C ARG A 163 -1.48 6.12 -1.07
N ALA A 164 -2.58 6.75 -1.50
CA ALA A 164 -3.50 6.13 -2.46
C ALA A 164 -2.81 5.78 -3.80
N GLU A 165 -1.88 6.61 -4.25
CA GLU A 165 -1.12 6.34 -5.48
C GLU A 165 -0.19 5.13 -5.33
N VAL A 166 0.45 4.94 -4.15
CA VAL A 166 1.27 3.75 -3.87
C VAL A 166 0.39 2.51 -3.83
N GLU A 167 -0.73 2.53 -3.09
CA GLU A 167 -1.68 1.42 -3.03
C GLU A 167 -2.11 1.00 -4.44
N GLU A 168 -2.58 1.93 -5.27
CA GLU A 168 -3.02 1.67 -6.63
C GLU A 168 -1.93 1.04 -7.50
N LYS A 169 -0.68 1.50 -7.39
CA LYS A 169 0.44 0.98 -8.18
C LYS A 169 0.76 -0.47 -7.81
N PHE A 170 0.75 -0.80 -6.53
CA PHE A 170 1.10 -2.14 -6.05
C PHE A 170 -0.05 -3.13 -6.21
N GLU A 171 -1.30 -2.72 -6.05
CA GLU A 171 -2.47 -3.56 -6.34
C GLU A 171 -2.57 -3.95 -7.82
N ARG A 172 -2.19 -3.06 -8.73
CA ARG A 172 -2.22 -3.31 -10.19
C ARG A 172 -0.98 -4.03 -10.72
N ALA A 173 0.10 -4.06 -9.94
CA ALA A 173 1.31 -4.73 -10.39
C ALA A 173 1.11 -6.25 -10.40
N PRO A 174 1.41 -6.95 -11.52
CA PRO A 174 1.27 -8.41 -11.56
C PRO A 174 2.15 -9.06 -10.51
N THR A 175 1.57 -9.86 -9.64
CA THR A 175 2.25 -10.75 -8.72
C THR A 175 2.98 -11.80 -9.54
N GLY A 176 4.28 -11.65 -9.80
CA GLY A 176 5.05 -12.75 -10.40
C GLY A 176 6.03 -12.44 -11.52
N LEU A 177 6.55 -11.24 -11.68
CA LEU A 177 7.55 -10.94 -12.71
C LEU A 177 8.86 -10.43 -12.14
N PHE A 178 9.42 -11.16 -11.15
CA PHE A 178 10.82 -10.97 -10.73
C PHE A 178 11.45 -12.34 -10.50
N MET A 179 11.85 -12.98 -11.60
CA MET A 179 12.90 -14.02 -11.60
C MET A 179 14.16 -13.43 -12.17
#